data_8a81c733666dd7973c188fc58ab80635
#
_entry.id   8a81c733666dd7973c188fc58ab80635
#
_cell.length_a   1.000
_cell.length_b   1.000
_cell.length_c   1.000
_cell.angle_alpha   90.00
_cell.angle_beta   90.00
_cell.angle_gamma   90.00
#
_symmetry.space_group_name_H-M   'P 1'
#
loop_
_entity.id
_entity.type
_entity.pdbx_description
1 polymer ?
#
loop_
_entity_poly.entity_id
_entity_poly.type
_entity_poly.pdbx_seq_one_letter_code
_entity_poly.pdbx_strand_id
1 'polypeptide(L)'
;MANGLKVKVSDKGAQRALVRLRGVFEDMRPALSNAAAELTRRMKYRFSFKRDPDGQRWAPWSARTAAAAKSDPKRRLMLNTRRTRDTSKFIAGRKDIRAVIGTPYGARHEQPNPGGRIPRRAFMLSYRNGRRGLAKNDEAYLRNALLYQIRKAADK
;
A
#
# COMPACT_ATOMS: atom_id res chain seq x y z
N MET A 1 -27.48 5.20 -53.97
CA MET A 1 -27.58 5.88 -52.66
C MET A 1 -27.80 4.82 -51.61
N ALA A 2 -26.82 4.56 -50.75
CA ALA A 2 -26.91 3.54 -49.70
C ALA A 2 -27.64 4.16 -48.49
N ASN A 3 -28.84 3.68 -48.21
CA ASN A 3 -29.57 4.00 -46.98
C ASN A 3 -28.90 3.29 -45.81
N GLY A 4 -28.04 4.01 -45.06
CA GLY A 4 -27.43 3.48 -43.84
C GLY A 4 -28.48 3.27 -42.76
N LEU A 5 -28.59 2.03 -42.26
CA LEU A 5 -29.47 1.67 -41.15
C LEU A 5 -28.91 2.33 -39.86
N LYS A 6 -29.59 3.35 -39.31
CA LYS A 6 -29.28 3.92 -38.00
C LYS A 6 -30.01 3.12 -36.93
N VAL A 7 -29.31 2.22 -36.25
CA VAL A 7 -29.85 1.51 -35.10
C VAL A 7 -29.56 2.37 -33.81
N LYS A 8 -30.62 2.86 -33.19
CA LYS A 8 -30.54 3.58 -31.90
C LYS A 8 -30.82 2.58 -30.79
N VAL A 9 -29.79 2.06 -30.14
CA VAL A 9 -29.93 1.21 -28.92
C VAL A 9 -30.13 2.10 -27.73
N SER A 10 -31.29 2.05 -27.09
CA SER A 10 -31.57 2.75 -25.85
C SER A 10 -31.74 1.72 -24.73
N ASP A 11 -30.66 1.45 -23.99
CA ASP A 11 -30.70 0.60 -22.79
C ASP A 11 -30.60 1.48 -21.54
N LYS A 12 -31.77 1.68 -20.88
CA LYS A 12 -31.87 2.44 -19.63
C LYS A 12 -31.10 1.77 -18.47
N GLY A 13 -30.94 0.45 -18.51
CA GLY A 13 -30.15 -0.31 -17.54
C GLY A 13 -28.65 0.00 -17.67
N ALA A 14 -28.12 -0.09 -18.87
CA ALA A 14 -26.74 0.25 -19.18
C ALA A 14 -26.40 1.71 -18.86
N GLN A 15 -27.31 2.64 -19.20
CA GLN A 15 -27.10 4.05 -18.87
C GLN A 15 -27.01 4.28 -17.35
N ARG A 16 -27.91 3.67 -16.56
CA ARG A 16 -27.86 3.75 -15.09
C ARG A 16 -26.58 3.14 -14.51
N ALA A 17 -26.12 1.99 -15.03
CA ALA A 17 -24.87 1.38 -14.65
C ALA A 17 -23.67 2.30 -14.93
N LEU A 18 -23.62 2.93 -16.11
CA LEU A 18 -22.56 3.87 -16.46
C LEU A 18 -22.53 5.10 -15.55
N VAL A 19 -23.69 5.66 -15.17
CA VAL A 19 -23.77 6.78 -14.24
C VAL A 19 -23.22 6.38 -12.86
N ARG A 20 -23.57 5.18 -12.36
CA ARG A 20 -23.04 4.68 -11.09
C ARG A 20 -21.52 4.45 -11.14
N LEU A 21 -21.03 3.84 -12.19
CA LEU A 21 -19.59 3.65 -12.40
C LEU A 21 -18.83 4.98 -12.44
N ARG A 22 -19.37 5.97 -13.15
CA ARG A 22 -18.82 7.33 -13.17
C ARG A 22 -18.70 7.89 -11.76
N GLY A 23 -19.75 7.78 -10.92
CA GLY A 23 -19.72 8.22 -9.54
C GLY A 23 -18.62 7.52 -8.71
N VAL A 24 -18.42 6.20 -8.90
CA VAL A 24 -17.31 5.47 -8.24
C VAL A 24 -15.95 6.02 -8.67
N PHE A 25 -15.76 6.34 -9.96
CA PHE A 25 -14.48 6.90 -10.45
C PHE A 25 -14.26 8.37 -10.08
N GLU A 26 -15.32 9.12 -9.85
CA GLU A 26 -15.24 10.53 -9.37
C GLU A 26 -14.78 10.59 -7.91
N ASP A 27 -15.21 9.64 -7.07
CA ASP A 27 -14.76 9.52 -5.68
C ASP A 27 -14.53 8.04 -5.29
N MET A 28 -13.29 7.60 -5.39
CA MET A 28 -12.88 6.24 -5.02
C MET A 28 -12.56 6.07 -3.53
N ARG A 29 -12.68 7.11 -2.69
CA ARG A 29 -12.33 7.03 -1.26
C ARG A 29 -13.02 5.87 -0.54
N PRO A 30 -14.31 5.58 -0.73
CA PRO A 30 -14.95 4.45 -0.06
C PRO A 30 -14.31 3.10 -0.43
N ALA A 31 -13.92 2.93 -1.70
CA ALA A 31 -13.23 1.74 -2.18
C ALA A 31 -11.78 1.65 -1.66
N LEU A 32 -11.08 2.78 -1.67
CA LEU A 32 -9.67 2.87 -1.29
C LEU A 32 -9.46 2.84 0.23
N SER A 33 -10.45 3.26 1.03
CA SER A 33 -10.32 3.31 2.50
C SER A 33 -10.10 1.93 3.11
N ASN A 34 -10.85 0.92 2.71
CA ASN A 34 -10.67 -0.45 3.16
C ASN A 34 -9.31 -1.02 2.71
N ALA A 35 -8.91 -0.70 1.48
CA ALA A 35 -7.60 -1.12 0.98
C ALA A 35 -6.45 -0.44 1.74
N ALA A 36 -6.55 0.84 2.04
CA ALA A 36 -5.56 1.57 2.83
C ALA A 36 -5.45 1.04 4.27
N ALA A 37 -6.59 0.69 4.90
CA ALA A 37 -6.60 0.07 6.23
C ALA A 37 -5.90 -1.29 6.22
N GLU A 38 -6.19 -2.14 5.24
CA GLU A 38 -5.54 -3.45 5.11
C GLU A 38 -4.05 -3.33 4.80
N LEU A 39 -3.64 -2.44 3.89
CA LEU A 39 -2.22 -2.17 3.62
C LEU A 39 -1.50 -1.69 4.89
N THR A 40 -2.15 -0.86 5.71
CA THR A 40 -1.61 -0.44 7.01
C THR A 40 -1.46 -1.61 7.97
N ARG A 41 -2.44 -2.52 8.02
CA ARG A 41 -2.37 -3.74 8.83
C ARG A 41 -1.22 -4.63 8.39
N ARG A 42 -1.06 -4.87 7.09
CA ARG A 42 0.05 -5.65 6.51
C ARG A 42 1.41 -5.01 6.82
N MET A 43 1.51 -3.69 6.71
CA MET A 43 2.71 -2.96 7.11
C MET A 43 3.06 -3.22 8.58
N LYS A 44 2.10 -3.16 9.51
CA LYS A 44 2.34 -3.46 10.93
C LYS A 44 2.82 -4.89 11.16
N TYR A 45 2.30 -5.87 10.44
CA TYR A 45 2.78 -7.27 10.50
C TYR A 45 4.24 -7.41 10.08
N ARG A 46 4.71 -6.64 9.09
CA ARG A 46 6.13 -6.66 8.67
C ARG A 46 7.08 -6.32 9.81
N PHE A 47 6.69 -5.43 10.71
CA PHE A 47 7.47 -5.15 11.92
C PHE A 47 7.53 -6.36 12.87
N SER A 48 6.46 -7.11 13.01
CA SER A 48 6.43 -8.31 13.85
C SER A 48 7.30 -9.41 13.29
N PHE A 49 7.25 -9.65 11.98
CA PHE A 49 8.02 -10.69 11.30
C PHE A 49 9.41 -10.25 10.85
N LYS A 50 9.75 -8.95 10.99
CA LYS A 50 11.02 -8.35 10.54
C LYS A 50 11.30 -8.66 9.06
N ARG A 51 10.30 -8.48 8.22
CA ARG A 51 10.35 -8.72 6.77
C ARG A 51 9.97 -7.47 6.00
N ASP A 52 10.52 -7.35 4.82
CA ASP A 52 10.14 -6.32 3.88
C ASP A 52 8.83 -6.68 3.13
N PRO A 53 8.28 -5.76 2.31
CA PRO A 53 7.09 -6.03 1.52
C PRO A 53 7.20 -7.20 0.54
N ASP A 54 8.41 -7.53 0.09
CA ASP A 54 8.69 -8.67 -0.80
C ASP A 54 8.96 -9.96 -0.03
N GLY A 55 8.86 -9.95 1.30
CA GLY A 55 9.02 -11.12 2.18
C GLY A 55 10.45 -11.40 2.61
N GLN A 56 11.42 -10.60 2.19
CA GLN A 56 12.81 -10.77 2.58
C GLN A 56 13.04 -10.33 4.04
N ARG A 57 13.89 -11.02 4.75
CA ARG A 57 14.23 -10.65 6.13
C ARG A 57 15.00 -9.34 6.16
N TRP A 58 14.67 -8.49 7.14
CA TRP A 58 15.44 -7.28 7.38
C TRP A 58 16.86 -7.59 7.81
N ALA A 59 17.80 -6.78 7.37
CA ALA A 59 19.18 -6.85 7.83
C ALA A 59 19.22 -6.76 9.37
N PRO A 60 20.02 -7.59 10.04
CA PRO A 60 20.16 -7.56 11.50
C PRO A 60 20.74 -6.21 11.99
N TRP A 61 20.80 -6.06 13.28
CA TRP A 61 21.59 -4.97 13.87
C TRP A 61 23.08 -5.11 13.53
N SER A 62 23.79 -3.99 13.48
CA SER A 62 25.25 -4.04 13.53
C SER A 62 25.71 -4.72 14.81
N ALA A 63 26.91 -5.31 14.80
CA ALA A 63 27.47 -5.99 15.97
C ALA A 63 27.47 -5.08 17.23
N ARG A 64 27.85 -3.79 17.07
CA ARG A 64 27.80 -2.80 18.15
C ARG A 64 26.39 -2.60 18.72
N THR A 65 25.39 -2.47 17.84
CA THR A 65 24.00 -2.27 18.28
C THR A 65 23.44 -3.56 18.92
N ALA A 66 23.81 -4.73 18.38
CA ALA A 66 23.41 -6.00 18.94
C ALA A 66 23.99 -6.21 20.35
N ALA A 67 25.27 -5.86 20.56
CA ALA A 67 25.90 -5.91 21.88
C ALA A 67 25.19 -4.99 22.89
N ALA A 68 24.91 -3.75 22.52
CA ALA A 68 24.18 -2.81 23.36
C ALA A 68 22.72 -3.24 23.64
N ALA A 69 22.11 -4.02 22.73
CA ALA A 69 20.76 -4.52 22.92
C ALA A 69 20.66 -5.73 23.85
N LYS A 70 21.78 -6.43 24.11
CA LYS A 70 21.81 -7.56 25.06
C LYS A 70 21.50 -7.13 26.50
N SER A 71 21.85 -5.90 26.86
CA SER A 71 21.58 -5.32 28.18
C SER A 71 20.15 -4.81 28.33
N ASP A 72 19.37 -4.71 27.25
CA ASP A 72 17.99 -4.23 27.28
C ASP A 72 17.06 -5.24 26.58
N PRO A 73 16.43 -6.17 27.32
CA PRO A 73 15.55 -7.20 26.75
C PRO A 73 14.30 -6.62 26.09
N LYS A 74 13.95 -5.35 26.34
CA LYS A 74 12.81 -4.67 25.69
C LYS A 74 13.19 -4.11 24.33
N ARG A 75 14.47 -3.96 24.03
CA ARG A 75 14.96 -3.38 22.78
C ARG A 75 14.78 -4.35 21.63
N ARG A 76 13.99 -3.96 20.64
CA ARG A 76 13.69 -4.78 19.44
C ARG A 76 14.00 -4.01 18.17
N LEU A 77 14.48 -4.73 17.15
CA LEU A 77 14.78 -4.16 15.84
C LEU A 77 13.58 -3.39 15.30
N MET A 78 13.76 -2.10 15.01
CA MET A 78 12.74 -1.15 14.52
C MET A 78 11.53 -0.94 15.46
N LEU A 79 11.51 -1.55 16.64
CA LEU A 79 10.38 -1.51 17.57
C LEU A 79 10.73 -0.93 18.94
N ASN A 80 11.88 -0.31 19.12
CA ASN A 80 12.31 0.20 20.43
C ASN A 80 11.23 1.10 21.08
N THR A 81 10.78 2.13 20.36
CA THR A 81 9.69 3.01 20.81
C THR A 81 8.34 2.67 20.14
N ARG A 82 8.31 1.72 19.21
CA ARG A 82 7.17 1.41 18.32
C ARG A 82 6.66 2.61 17.50
N ARG A 83 7.19 3.78 17.70
CA ARG A 83 6.69 5.04 17.10
C ARG A 83 6.60 4.96 15.58
N THR A 84 7.64 4.46 14.89
CA THR A 84 7.62 4.32 13.42
C THR A 84 6.46 3.43 12.96
N ARG A 85 6.26 2.28 13.61
CA ARG A 85 5.16 1.36 13.30
C ARG A 85 3.79 2.01 13.51
N ASP A 86 3.63 2.72 14.61
CA ASP A 86 2.30 3.16 15.07
C ASP A 86 1.87 4.46 14.38
N THR A 87 2.82 5.28 13.93
CA THR A 87 2.54 6.54 13.23
C THR A 87 2.58 6.43 11.71
N SER A 88 3.13 5.34 11.16
CA SER A 88 3.12 5.10 9.71
C SER A 88 1.82 4.45 9.27
N LYS A 89 1.28 4.87 8.12
CA LYS A 89 0.00 4.38 7.60
C LYS A 89 -0.17 4.64 6.12
N PHE A 90 -1.09 3.92 5.51
CA PHE A 90 -1.63 4.26 4.19
C PHE A 90 -2.91 5.09 4.37
N ILE A 91 -3.08 6.12 3.57
CA ILE A 91 -4.23 7.04 3.62
C ILE A 91 -4.88 7.08 2.25
N ALA A 92 -6.20 6.84 2.21
CA ALA A 92 -6.99 6.97 1.00
C ALA A 92 -7.29 8.44 0.68
N GLY A 93 -6.97 8.85 -0.55
CA GLY A 93 -7.45 10.07 -1.18
C GLY A 93 -8.67 9.80 -2.08
N ARG A 94 -9.06 10.77 -2.88
CA ARG A 94 -10.18 10.59 -3.82
C ARG A 94 -9.89 9.56 -4.91
N LYS A 95 -8.66 9.51 -5.41
CA LYS A 95 -8.23 8.65 -6.53
C LYS A 95 -6.89 7.96 -6.27
N ASP A 96 -6.33 8.07 -5.08
CA ASP A 96 -5.00 7.58 -4.74
C ASP A 96 -4.95 6.95 -3.34
N ILE A 97 -3.88 6.23 -3.06
CA ILE A 97 -3.49 5.84 -1.70
C ILE A 97 -2.07 6.38 -1.47
N ARG A 98 -1.91 7.12 -0.40
CA ARG A 98 -0.64 7.71 0.01
C ARG A 98 -0.01 6.92 1.15
N ALA A 99 1.27 6.56 1.00
CA ALA A 99 2.07 5.99 2.07
C ALA A 99 2.68 7.12 2.90
N VAL A 100 2.35 7.17 4.18
CA VAL A 100 2.83 8.19 5.12
C VAL A 100 3.74 7.52 6.15
N ILE A 101 4.98 7.96 6.24
CA ILE A 101 5.97 7.49 7.20
C ILE A 101 6.02 8.49 8.34
N GLY A 102 5.63 8.05 9.54
CA GLY A 102 5.44 8.94 10.68
C GLY A 102 6.72 9.39 11.39
N THR A 103 7.90 8.94 10.96
CA THR A 103 9.18 9.34 11.57
C THR A 103 10.29 9.51 10.54
N PRO A 104 11.21 10.49 10.74
CA PRO A 104 12.39 10.64 9.87
C PRO A 104 13.28 9.40 9.87
N TYR A 105 13.38 8.71 10.99
CA TYR A 105 14.12 7.46 11.12
C TYR A 105 13.52 6.34 10.25
N GLY A 106 12.20 6.21 10.26
CA GLY A 106 11.49 5.27 9.38
C GLY A 106 11.73 5.56 7.90
N ALA A 107 11.73 6.83 7.51
CA ALA A 107 12.00 7.23 6.14
C ALA A 107 13.41 6.80 5.67
N ARG A 108 14.42 6.89 6.53
CA ARG A 108 15.78 6.42 6.22
C ARG A 108 15.86 4.90 6.00
N HIS A 109 15.05 4.13 6.72
CA HIS A 109 14.99 2.68 6.54
C HIS A 109 14.18 2.26 5.31
N GLU A 110 13.20 3.04 4.91
CA GLU A 110 12.39 2.77 3.73
C GLU A 110 13.15 3.00 2.43
N GLN A 111 14.05 3.96 2.43
CA GLN A 111 14.83 4.32 1.23
C GLN A 111 16.03 3.41 1.03
N PRO A 112 16.37 3.06 -0.24
CA PRO A 112 17.68 2.54 -0.54
C PRO A 112 18.72 3.61 -0.20
N ASN A 113 19.77 3.21 0.50
CA ASN A 113 20.85 4.09 0.89
C ASN A 113 22.19 3.47 0.43
N PRO A 114 22.55 3.57 -0.86
CA PRO A 114 23.79 3.04 -1.38
C PRO A 114 24.97 3.72 -0.67
N GLY A 115 25.87 2.94 -0.07
CA GLY A 115 26.99 3.46 0.70
C GLY A 115 26.64 4.01 2.09
N GLY A 116 25.38 3.97 2.49
CA GLY A 116 24.92 4.43 3.80
C GLY A 116 25.18 3.44 4.93
N ARG A 117 25.46 3.98 6.13
CA ARG A 117 25.68 3.16 7.35
C ARG A 117 24.40 2.51 7.88
N ILE A 118 23.22 2.92 7.40
CA ILE A 118 21.91 2.40 7.84
C ILE A 118 21.41 1.43 6.79
N PRO A 119 21.28 0.13 7.09
CA PRO A 119 20.74 -0.83 6.14
C PRO A 119 19.28 -0.56 5.87
N ARG A 120 18.87 -0.78 4.62
CA ARG A 120 17.47 -0.70 4.24
C ARG A 120 16.65 -1.77 4.98
N ARG A 121 15.54 -1.35 5.56
CA ARG A 121 14.53 -2.20 6.21
C ARG A 121 13.15 -1.71 5.84
N ALA A 122 12.83 -1.86 4.55
CA ALA A 122 11.55 -1.41 4.02
C ALA A 122 10.36 -2.08 4.74
N PHE A 123 9.30 -1.32 4.94
CA PHE A 123 8.08 -1.82 5.60
C PHE A 123 6.80 -1.40 4.88
N MET A 124 6.85 -0.38 4.02
CA MET A 124 5.69 0.10 3.26
C MET A 124 5.79 -0.27 1.78
N LEU A 125 6.90 0.06 1.13
CA LEU A 125 7.05 -0.03 -0.31
C LEU A 125 8.17 -0.98 -0.73
N SER A 126 7.92 -1.71 -1.80
CA SER A 126 8.95 -2.45 -2.53
C SER A 126 9.80 -1.50 -3.37
N TYR A 127 11.03 -1.93 -3.66
CA TYR A 127 11.92 -1.20 -4.56
C TYR A 127 12.41 -2.15 -5.64
N ARG A 128 11.94 -1.96 -6.87
CA ARG A 128 12.25 -2.82 -8.01
C ARG A 128 12.66 -1.97 -9.21
N ASN A 129 13.72 -2.38 -9.88
CA ASN A 129 14.20 -1.73 -11.11
C ASN A 129 14.32 -0.20 -10.96
N GLY A 130 14.89 0.26 -9.83
CA GLY A 130 15.06 1.68 -9.57
C GLY A 130 13.77 2.43 -9.18
N ARG A 131 12.62 1.78 -9.12
CA ARG A 131 11.33 2.40 -8.81
C ARG A 131 10.74 1.90 -7.49
N ARG A 132 10.05 2.79 -6.80
CA ARG A 132 9.25 2.44 -5.62
C ARG A 132 7.82 2.13 -6.04
N GLY A 133 7.24 1.12 -5.42
CA GLY A 133 5.86 0.74 -5.67
C GLY A 133 5.34 -0.19 -4.58
N LEU A 134 4.12 -0.64 -4.71
CA LEU A 134 3.59 -1.70 -3.87
C LEU A 134 4.31 -3.03 -4.18
N ALA A 135 4.43 -3.89 -3.18
CA ALA A 135 4.83 -5.27 -3.40
C ALA A 135 3.77 -6.01 -4.24
N LYS A 136 4.15 -7.06 -4.98
CA LYS A 136 3.23 -7.81 -5.85
C LYS A 136 1.94 -8.24 -5.13
N ASN A 137 2.07 -8.75 -3.89
CA ASN A 137 0.93 -9.20 -3.10
C ASN A 137 0.02 -8.04 -2.64
N ASP A 138 0.60 -6.87 -2.35
CA ASP A 138 -0.16 -5.68 -1.98
C ASP A 138 -0.86 -5.08 -3.19
N GLU A 139 -0.18 -5.08 -4.34
CA GLU A 139 -0.75 -4.64 -5.62
C GLU A 139 -1.90 -5.54 -6.07
N ALA A 140 -1.71 -6.86 -6.00
CA ALA A 140 -2.77 -7.82 -6.33
C ALA A 140 -4.00 -7.64 -5.41
N TYR A 141 -3.77 -7.44 -4.11
CA TYR A 141 -4.84 -7.16 -3.17
C TYR A 141 -5.60 -5.87 -3.54
N LEU A 142 -4.88 -4.78 -3.78
CA LEU A 142 -5.49 -3.50 -4.16
C LEU A 142 -6.31 -3.63 -5.45
N ARG A 143 -5.77 -4.29 -6.47
CA ARG A 143 -6.47 -4.56 -7.72
C ARG A 143 -7.78 -5.31 -7.49
N ASN A 144 -7.73 -6.39 -6.71
CA ASN A 144 -8.91 -7.20 -6.41
C ASN A 144 -9.97 -6.42 -5.62
N ALA A 145 -9.55 -5.61 -4.65
CA ALA A 145 -10.44 -4.75 -3.89
C ALA A 145 -11.15 -3.72 -4.77
N LEU A 146 -10.42 -3.11 -5.71
CA LEU A 146 -11.00 -2.17 -6.68
C LEU A 146 -11.95 -2.86 -7.66
N LEU A 147 -11.56 -3.99 -8.22
CA LEU A 147 -12.42 -4.78 -9.13
C LEU A 147 -13.73 -5.20 -8.45
N TYR A 148 -13.67 -5.61 -7.18
CA TYR A 148 -14.87 -5.92 -6.40
C TYR A 148 -15.82 -4.72 -6.32
N GLN A 149 -15.31 -3.52 -6.01
CA GLN A 149 -16.15 -2.32 -5.91
C GLN A 149 -16.74 -1.90 -7.27
N ILE A 150 -15.98 -2.03 -8.35
CA ILE A 150 -16.45 -1.75 -9.70
C ILE A 150 -17.60 -2.70 -10.08
N ARG A 151 -17.42 -4.00 -9.87
CA ARG A 151 -18.46 -5.00 -10.12
C ARG A 151 -19.72 -4.71 -9.30
N LYS A 152 -19.58 -4.51 -8.00
CA LYS A 152 -20.68 -4.16 -7.10
C LYS A 152 -21.46 -2.91 -7.55
N ALA A 153 -20.79 -1.94 -8.17
CA ALA A 153 -21.44 -0.74 -8.71
C ALA A 153 -22.15 -1.00 -10.04
N ALA A 154 -21.63 -1.93 -10.86
CA ALA A 154 -22.26 -2.31 -12.13
C ALA A 154 -23.51 -3.18 -11.94
N ASP A 155 -23.50 -4.09 -10.96
CA ASP A 155 -24.56 -5.09 -10.72
C ASP A 155 -25.79 -4.55 -9.98
N LYS A 156 -25.77 -3.32 -9.47
CA LYS A 156 -26.91 -2.63 -8.82
C LYS A 156 -27.74 -1.83 -9.83
#